data_11ce57392d6f5b61335a49661e3294f6
#
_entry.id   11ce57392d6f5b61335a49661e3294f6
#
_cell.length_a   1.000
_cell.length_b   1.000
_cell.length_c   1.000
_cell.angle_alpha   90.00
_cell.angle_beta   90.00
_cell.angle_gamma   90.00
#
_symmetry.space_group_name_H-M   'P 1'
#
loop_
_entity.id
_entity.type
_entity.pdbx_description
1 polymer ?
#
loop_
_entity_poly.entity_id
_entity_poly.type
_entity_poly.pdbx_seq_one_letter_code
_entity_poly.pdbx_strand_id
1 'polypeptide(L)'
;DVLRRLDENNPNENKNKKKENGVLNPGDSKYVLSLKDLCTLDILPDILEAGVYSLKIEGRMKSPRYTAGVVRLYRKYVDLYLKNGRKGYRVDPKDRKELLDLFDRGGQTLGYYTEHNGRDMVVCHEKPAFRQENRELYQYLDKTYVEAEVKEPVQGFARVCEGEPLQLTLQYEDPLTGESRMAGGIGAVVQTAVKQPMSKERIEKQLGKTGNTPYYFENLEVETGG
;
A
#
# COMPACT_ATOMS: atom_id res chain seq x y z
N ASP A 1 26.09 19.22 -24.31
CA ASP A 1 27.47 19.63 -23.93
C ASP A 1 27.92 19.05 -22.58
N VAL A 2 27.12 19.05 -21.54
CA VAL A 2 27.49 18.47 -20.24
C VAL A 2 27.61 16.96 -20.32
N LEU A 3 26.68 16.28 -20.99
CA LEU A 3 26.69 14.82 -21.19
C LEU A 3 27.83 14.35 -22.10
N ARG A 4 28.26 15.20 -23.04
CA ARG A 4 29.41 14.93 -23.91
C ARG A 4 30.75 14.96 -23.15
N ARG A 5 30.89 15.82 -22.14
CA ARG A 5 32.11 15.92 -21.29
C ARG A 5 32.25 14.76 -20.31
N LEU A 6 31.13 14.10 -19.93
CA LEU A 6 31.18 12.94 -19.03
C LEU A 6 31.79 11.70 -19.70
N ASP A 7 31.70 11.61 -21.03
CA ASP A 7 32.24 10.50 -21.83
C ASP A 7 33.76 10.63 -22.06
N GLU A 8 34.27 11.84 -22.09
CA GLU A 8 35.72 12.11 -22.36
C GLU A 8 36.65 11.75 -21.17
N ASN A 9 36.07 11.58 -19.96
CA ASN A 9 36.85 11.40 -18.73
C ASN A 9 36.81 9.97 -18.13
N ASN A 10 36.35 8.95 -18.86
CA ASN A 10 36.33 7.59 -18.36
C ASN A 10 37.53 6.76 -18.86
N PRO A 11 38.57 6.49 -18.02
CA PRO A 11 39.81 5.86 -18.45
C PRO A 11 39.74 4.35 -18.76
N ASN A 12 38.58 3.71 -18.56
CA ASN A 12 38.46 2.26 -18.62
C ASN A 12 37.68 1.71 -19.86
N GLU A 13 37.47 2.50 -20.89
CA GLU A 13 36.87 1.96 -22.11
C GLU A 13 37.90 1.26 -23.01
N ASN A 14 37.60 -0.02 -23.25
CA ASN A 14 38.34 -0.90 -24.15
C ASN A 14 38.54 -0.25 -25.55
N LYS A 15 39.78 -0.08 -25.96
CA LYS A 15 40.22 0.63 -27.16
C LYS A 15 39.77 0.07 -28.52
N ASN A 16 38.84 -0.92 -28.54
CA ASN A 16 38.43 -1.62 -29.75
C ASN A 16 36.97 -1.37 -30.17
N LYS A 17 36.21 -0.50 -29.51
CA LYS A 17 34.95 -0.01 -30.07
C LYS A 17 35.22 1.16 -30.99
N LYS A 18 34.88 1.03 -32.28
CA LYS A 18 34.81 2.14 -33.25
C LYS A 18 34.22 3.34 -32.53
N LYS A 19 34.88 4.50 -32.61
CA LYS A 19 34.39 5.81 -32.20
C LYS A 19 33.04 6.06 -32.93
N GLU A 20 31.95 5.53 -32.44
CA GLU A 20 30.66 6.10 -32.67
C GLU A 20 30.67 7.43 -31.93
N ASN A 21 30.53 8.52 -32.67
CA ASN A 21 30.53 9.88 -32.21
C ASN A 21 29.77 9.95 -30.87
N GLY A 22 30.45 10.39 -29.81
CA GLY A 22 30.00 10.38 -28.42
C GLY A 22 28.72 11.19 -28.11
N VAL A 23 27.66 10.89 -28.81
CA VAL A 23 26.32 11.34 -28.51
C VAL A 23 25.67 10.24 -27.69
N LEU A 24 25.51 10.48 -26.40
CA LEU A 24 24.84 9.58 -25.46
C LEU A 24 23.40 9.25 -25.86
N ASN A 25 22.78 10.11 -26.69
CA ASN A 25 21.45 9.93 -27.22
C ASN A 25 21.42 10.26 -28.70
N PRO A 26 21.10 9.30 -29.57
CA PRO A 26 20.78 9.59 -30.98
C PRO A 26 19.64 10.62 -31.05
N GLY A 27 19.65 11.47 -32.05
CA GLY A 27 18.78 12.66 -32.18
C GLY A 27 17.25 12.46 -32.05
N ASP A 28 16.81 11.20 -32.00
CA ASP A 28 15.41 10.80 -31.83
C ASP A 28 15.00 10.59 -30.36
N SER A 29 15.92 10.64 -29.40
CA SER A 29 15.61 10.49 -27.98
C SER A 29 15.03 11.76 -27.38
N LYS A 30 13.73 11.75 -27.15
CA LYS A 30 12.99 12.91 -26.56
C LYS A 30 13.10 13.01 -25.04
N TYR A 31 13.54 11.95 -24.34
CA TYR A 31 13.44 11.81 -22.88
C TYR A 31 14.78 11.50 -22.22
N VAL A 32 15.82 12.23 -22.60
CA VAL A 32 17.21 11.99 -22.15
C VAL A 32 17.44 12.14 -20.65
N LEU A 33 16.54 12.80 -19.93
CA LEU A 33 16.61 12.98 -18.47
C LEU A 33 15.57 12.12 -17.72
N SER A 34 14.86 11.23 -18.42
CA SER A 34 13.91 10.35 -17.77
C SER A 34 14.64 9.17 -17.14
N LEU A 35 14.58 9.07 -15.82
CA LEU A 35 15.17 7.96 -15.07
C LEU A 35 14.26 6.73 -15.11
N LYS A 36 14.86 5.54 -15.13
CA LYS A 36 14.17 4.29 -14.85
C LYS A 36 13.64 4.28 -13.42
N ASP A 37 12.64 3.45 -13.17
CA ASP A 37 12.07 3.32 -11.84
C ASP A 37 12.97 2.49 -10.94
N LEU A 38 13.22 2.99 -9.71
CA LEU A 38 14.01 2.28 -8.72
C LEU A 38 13.21 1.10 -8.17
N CYS A 39 13.76 -0.10 -8.26
CA CYS A 39 13.18 -1.31 -7.66
C CYS A 39 14.27 -2.09 -6.92
N THR A 40 14.16 -2.15 -5.60
CA THR A 40 15.14 -2.78 -4.72
C THR A 40 14.72 -4.14 -4.18
N LEU A 41 13.65 -4.75 -4.74
CA LEU A 41 13.15 -6.03 -4.25
C LEU A 41 14.22 -7.12 -4.18
N ASP A 42 15.09 -7.23 -5.19
CA ASP A 42 16.11 -8.28 -5.24
C ASP A 42 17.20 -8.11 -4.18
N ILE A 43 17.50 -6.88 -3.83
CA ILE A 43 18.52 -6.52 -2.84
C ILE A 43 17.92 -6.13 -1.48
N LEU A 44 16.62 -6.36 -1.30
CA LEU A 44 15.94 -6.04 -0.04
C LEU A 44 16.60 -6.72 1.17
N PRO A 45 17.04 -8.00 1.11
CA PRO A 45 17.82 -8.60 2.19
C PRO A 45 19.08 -7.81 2.56
N ASP A 46 19.82 -7.31 1.56
CA ASP A 46 21.05 -6.52 1.81
C ASP A 46 20.74 -5.21 2.52
N ILE A 47 19.64 -4.56 2.12
CA ILE A 47 19.17 -3.32 2.74
C ILE A 47 18.77 -3.55 4.20
N LEU A 48 18.04 -4.62 4.47
CA LEU A 48 17.59 -4.96 5.83
C LEU A 48 18.77 -5.37 6.73
N GLU A 49 19.72 -6.14 6.21
CA GLU A 49 20.93 -6.56 6.93
C GLU A 49 21.89 -5.39 7.21
N ALA A 50 21.86 -4.34 6.38
CA ALA A 50 22.55 -3.09 6.64
C ALA A 50 21.95 -2.26 7.80
N GLY A 51 20.89 -2.74 8.43
CA GLY A 51 20.24 -2.10 9.58
C GLY A 51 19.28 -0.97 9.23
N VAL A 52 18.77 -0.93 7.99
CA VAL A 52 17.76 0.05 7.60
C VAL A 52 16.45 -0.26 8.32
N TYR A 53 16.01 0.68 9.15
CA TYR A 53 14.81 0.53 9.98
C TYR A 53 13.51 0.83 9.24
N SER A 54 13.52 1.74 8.27
CA SER A 54 12.32 2.20 7.57
C SER A 54 12.59 2.38 6.08
N LEU A 55 11.63 1.94 5.26
CA LEU A 55 11.66 2.08 3.81
C LEU A 55 10.66 3.16 3.38
N LYS A 56 11.16 4.22 2.75
CA LYS A 56 10.31 5.26 2.18
C LYS A 56 9.95 4.92 0.73
N ILE A 57 8.65 4.84 0.45
CA ILE A 57 8.12 4.64 -0.89
C ILE A 57 7.55 5.97 -1.38
N GLU A 58 8.02 6.44 -2.54
CA GLU A 58 7.55 7.71 -3.12
C GLU A 58 6.42 7.46 -4.11
N GLY A 59 5.26 8.08 -3.82
CA GLY A 59 4.05 7.96 -4.63
C GLY A 59 3.38 9.29 -4.95
N ARG A 60 4.05 10.43 -4.69
CA ARG A 60 3.46 11.78 -4.76
C ARG A 60 2.72 12.08 -6.07
N MET A 61 3.29 11.67 -7.20
CA MET A 61 2.71 11.90 -8.54
C MET A 61 2.00 10.65 -9.09
N LYS A 62 1.70 9.70 -8.23
CA LYS A 62 1.10 8.43 -8.60
C LYS A 62 -0.33 8.32 -8.06
N SER A 63 -1.07 7.32 -8.56
CA SER A 63 -2.39 7.00 -8.07
C SER A 63 -2.33 6.31 -6.69
N PRO A 64 -3.41 6.37 -5.87
CA PRO A 64 -3.51 5.58 -4.65
C PRO A 64 -3.30 4.08 -4.91
N ARG A 65 -3.78 3.57 -6.03
CA ARG A 65 -3.60 2.20 -6.50
C ARG A 65 -2.13 1.80 -6.65
N TYR A 66 -1.32 2.69 -7.23
CA TYR A 66 0.13 2.49 -7.32
C TYR A 66 0.74 2.33 -5.93
N THR A 67 0.43 3.25 -5.02
CA THR A 67 0.96 3.23 -3.66
C THR A 67 0.56 1.94 -2.94
N ALA A 68 -0.72 1.57 -3.01
CA ALA A 68 -1.23 0.34 -2.42
C ALA A 68 -0.51 -0.91 -2.95
N GLY A 69 -0.36 -1.03 -4.27
CA GLY A 69 0.30 -2.18 -4.89
C GLY A 69 1.78 -2.29 -4.54
N VAL A 70 2.51 -1.17 -4.58
CA VAL A 70 3.94 -1.16 -4.23
C VAL A 70 4.15 -1.48 -2.75
N VAL A 71 3.42 -0.81 -1.85
CA VAL A 71 3.53 -1.05 -0.39
C VAL A 71 3.19 -2.50 -0.06
N ARG A 72 2.12 -3.05 -0.63
CA ARG A 72 1.71 -4.44 -0.44
C ARG A 72 2.84 -5.42 -0.80
N LEU A 73 3.49 -5.23 -1.95
CA LEU A 73 4.56 -6.12 -2.38
C LEU A 73 5.81 -5.98 -1.51
N TYR A 74 6.24 -4.76 -1.20
CA TYR A 74 7.38 -4.56 -0.31
C TYR A 74 7.10 -5.12 1.09
N ARG A 75 5.89 -4.96 1.63
CA ARG A 75 5.50 -5.56 2.91
C ARG A 75 5.58 -7.09 2.86
N LYS A 76 5.03 -7.71 1.80
CA LYS A 76 5.11 -9.16 1.57
C LYS A 76 6.55 -9.66 1.63
N TYR A 77 7.47 -8.97 0.98
CA TYR A 77 8.87 -9.40 0.89
C TYR A 77 9.69 -9.09 2.14
N VAL A 78 9.38 -8.02 2.86
CA VAL A 78 9.94 -7.79 4.20
C VAL A 78 9.51 -8.92 5.14
N ASP A 79 8.22 -9.26 5.18
CA ASP A 79 7.71 -10.34 6.03
C ASP A 79 8.29 -11.70 5.65
N LEU A 80 8.44 -11.97 4.35
CA LEU A 80 9.09 -13.18 3.85
C LEU A 80 10.52 -13.30 4.37
N TYR A 81 11.29 -12.20 4.29
CA TYR A 81 12.66 -12.17 4.79
C TYR A 81 12.71 -12.34 6.31
N LEU A 82 11.89 -11.61 7.06
CA LEU A 82 11.85 -11.72 8.53
C LEU A 82 11.50 -13.13 9.01
N LYS A 83 10.62 -13.83 8.28
CA LYS A 83 10.20 -15.18 8.62
C LYS A 83 11.24 -16.26 8.25
N ASN A 84 11.83 -16.15 7.06
CA ASN A 84 12.61 -17.25 6.46
C ASN A 84 14.10 -16.93 6.31
N GLY A 85 14.51 -15.70 6.57
CA GLY A 85 15.87 -15.20 6.36
C GLY A 85 16.27 -15.17 4.88
N ARG A 86 17.54 -14.83 4.63
CA ARG A 86 18.10 -14.70 3.27
C ARG A 86 17.97 -15.99 2.45
N LYS A 87 18.16 -17.17 3.05
CA LYS A 87 18.10 -18.45 2.33
C LYS A 87 16.71 -18.74 1.77
N GLY A 88 15.67 -18.30 2.46
CA GLY A 88 14.27 -18.47 2.05
C GLY A 88 13.72 -17.32 1.18
N TYR A 89 14.54 -16.30 0.92
CA TYR A 89 14.11 -15.15 0.15
C TYR A 89 14.21 -15.42 -1.36
N ARG A 90 13.10 -15.30 -2.05
CA ARG A 90 13.00 -15.38 -3.52
C ARG A 90 11.89 -14.48 -4.00
N VAL A 91 12.18 -13.64 -4.98
CA VAL A 91 11.17 -12.78 -5.62
C VAL A 91 10.44 -13.56 -6.71
N ASP A 92 9.12 -13.64 -6.60
CA ASP A 92 8.28 -14.27 -7.61
C ASP A 92 8.29 -13.40 -8.90
N PRO A 93 8.54 -13.99 -10.08
CA PRO A 93 8.45 -13.27 -11.34
C PRO A 93 7.09 -12.60 -11.59
N LYS A 94 6.00 -13.15 -11.07
CA LYS A 94 4.66 -12.55 -11.15
C LYS A 94 4.58 -11.23 -10.38
N ASP A 95 5.13 -11.19 -9.18
CA ASP A 95 5.14 -9.98 -8.36
C ASP A 95 6.02 -8.88 -8.99
N ARG A 96 7.14 -9.28 -9.61
CA ARG A 96 7.97 -8.37 -10.39
C ARG A 96 7.21 -7.80 -11.58
N LYS A 97 6.50 -8.65 -12.32
CA LYS A 97 5.65 -8.21 -13.43
C LYS A 97 4.56 -7.25 -12.93
N GLU A 98 3.97 -7.53 -11.77
CA GLU A 98 2.95 -6.68 -11.17
C GLU A 98 3.47 -5.26 -10.87
N LEU A 99 4.69 -5.12 -10.33
CA LEU A 99 5.30 -3.80 -10.14
C LEU A 99 5.45 -3.02 -11.45
N LEU A 100 5.83 -3.71 -12.54
CA LEU A 100 5.92 -3.10 -13.86
C LEU A 100 4.53 -2.75 -14.42
N ASP A 101 3.52 -3.56 -14.15
CA ASP A 101 2.13 -3.30 -14.58
C ASP A 101 1.52 -2.08 -13.84
N LEU A 102 1.99 -1.80 -12.62
CA LEU A 102 1.60 -0.60 -11.87
C LEU A 102 2.21 0.67 -12.45
N PHE A 103 3.48 0.60 -12.84
CA PHE A 103 4.17 1.73 -13.46
C PHE A 103 5.50 1.29 -14.09
N ASP A 104 5.73 1.71 -15.35
CA ASP A 104 6.95 1.40 -16.09
C ASP A 104 7.33 2.57 -17.01
N ARG A 105 8.51 3.14 -16.80
CA ARG A 105 9.11 4.19 -17.64
C ARG A 105 10.24 3.69 -18.56
N GLY A 106 10.30 2.42 -18.83
CA GLY A 106 11.36 1.83 -19.64
C GLY A 106 12.22 0.87 -18.85
N GLY A 107 11.65 0.22 -17.85
CA GLY A 107 12.29 -0.78 -17.02
C GLY A 107 12.64 -0.28 -15.62
N GLN A 108 13.28 -1.15 -14.88
CA GLN A 108 13.68 -0.94 -13.49
C GLN A 108 15.20 -0.86 -13.35
N THR A 109 15.67 -0.19 -12.30
CA THR A 109 17.08 -0.06 -11.95
C THR A 109 17.28 -0.24 -10.45
N LEU A 110 18.48 -0.68 -10.06
CA LEU A 110 18.91 -0.67 -8.65
C LEU A 110 19.53 0.68 -8.23
N GLY A 111 19.56 1.66 -9.14
CA GLY A 111 20.17 2.96 -8.87
C GLY A 111 21.64 2.83 -8.50
N TYR A 112 22.03 3.53 -7.44
CA TYR A 112 23.43 3.52 -6.94
C TYR A 112 23.71 2.45 -5.87
N TYR A 113 22.79 1.51 -5.64
CA TYR A 113 23.02 0.49 -4.61
C TYR A 113 24.13 -0.48 -4.96
N THR A 114 24.31 -0.81 -6.23
CA THR A 114 25.29 -1.79 -6.69
C THR A 114 26.33 -1.20 -7.64
N GLU A 115 26.07 -0.02 -8.18
CA GLU A 115 26.92 0.62 -9.17
C GLU A 115 27.10 2.10 -8.86
N HIS A 116 28.27 2.64 -9.18
CA HIS A 116 28.54 4.07 -9.09
C HIS A 116 28.42 4.70 -10.48
N ASN A 117 27.58 5.72 -10.63
CA ASN A 117 27.30 6.43 -11.89
C ASN A 117 26.83 5.53 -13.05
N GLY A 118 25.91 4.59 -12.78
CA GLY A 118 25.39 3.67 -13.81
C GLY A 118 24.63 4.37 -14.93
N ARG A 119 25.09 4.20 -16.17
CA ARG A 119 24.38 4.68 -17.39
C ARG A 119 22.98 4.09 -17.49
N ASP A 120 22.79 2.88 -16.99
CA ASP A 120 21.52 2.15 -17.04
C ASP A 120 20.38 2.78 -16.22
N MET A 121 20.67 3.78 -15.41
CA MET A 121 19.65 4.54 -14.70
C MET A 121 18.81 5.44 -15.61
N VAL A 122 19.36 5.83 -16.76
CA VAL A 122 18.73 6.77 -17.68
C VAL A 122 18.14 6.00 -18.84
N VAL A 123 16.89 6.27 -19.17
CA VAL A 123 16.21 5.69 -20.33
C VAL A 123 16.69 6.39 -21.58
N CYS A 124 17.41 5.69 -22.45
CA CYS A 124 18.07 6.37 -23.54
C CYS A 124 17.66 5.92 -24.93
N HIS A 125 17.15 4.73 -25.15
CA HIS A 125 17.20 4.15 -26.49
C HIS A 125 15.84 3.87 -27.13
N GLU A 126 14.76 3.76 -26.36
CA GLU A 126 13.46 3.47 -26.93
C GLU A 126 12.35 4.26 -26.24
N LYS A 127 11.31 4.57 -26.99
CA LYS A 127 10.08 5.10 -26.41
C LYS A 127 9.54 4.07 -25.42
N PRO A 128 9.26 4.45 -24.16
CA PRO A 128 8.67 3.53 -23.21
C PRO A 128 7.44 2.87 -23.83
N ALA A 129 7.45 1.54 -23.92
CA ALA A 129 6.27 0.81 -24.34
C ALA A 129 5.23 0.97 -23.25
N PHE A 130 4.13 1.65 -23.55
CA PHE A 130 2.99 1.68 -22.62
C PHE A 130 2.48 0.24 -22.49
N ARG A 131 2.57 -0.29 -21.25
CA ARG A 131 1.98 -1.59 -20.97
C ARG A 131 0.46 -1.48 -21.01
N GLN A 132 -0.19 -2.56 -21.47
CA GLN A 132 -1.63 -2.65 -21.35
C GLN A 132 -2.01 -2.65 -19.88
N GLU A 133 -3.08 -1.93 -19.53
CA GLU A 133 -3.62 -1.91 -18.17
C GLU A 133 -3.96 -3.33 -17.71
N ASN A 134 -3.42 -3.71 -16.57
CA ASN A 134 -3.80 -4.93 -15.88
C ASN A 134 -5.09 -4.67 -15.08
N ARG A 135 -6.22 -4.80 -15.75
CA ARG A 135 -7.54 -4.49 -15.18
C ARG A 135 -7.87 -5.34 -13.96
N GLU A 136 -7.49 -6.62 -13.96
CA GLU A 136 -7.73 -7.51 -12.82
C GLU A 136 -6.95 -7.05 -11.58
N LEU A 137 -5.67 -6.72 -11.76
CA LEU A 137 -4.85 -6.15 -10.69
C LEU A 137 -5.44 -4.84 -10.17
N TYR A 138 -5.89 -3.98 -11.08
CA TYR A 138 -6.44 -2.68 -10.71
C TYR A 138 -7.73 -2.81 -9.92
N GLN A 139 -8.65 -3.67 -10.35
CA GLN A 139 -9.89 -3.95 -9.62
C GLN A 139 -9.62 -4.58 -8.24
N TYR A 140 -8.64 -5.48 -8.16
CA TYR A 140 -8.23 -6.06 -6.89
C TYR A 140 -7.71 -4.99 -5.92
N LEU A 141 -6.80 -4.13 -6.37
CA LEU A 141 -6.21 -3.09 -5.53
C LEU A 141 -7.24 -2.04 -5.11
N ASP A 142 -8.12 -1.63 -6.02
CA ASP A 142 -9.19 -0.69 -5.70
C ASP A 142 -10.11 -1.26 -4.62
N LYS A 143 -10.64 -2.45 -4.85
CA LYS A 143 -11.56 -3.09 -3.91
C LYS A 143 -10.93 -3.38 -2.55
N THR A 144 -9.65 -3.78 -2.54
CA THR A 144 -8.99 -4.27 -1.31
C THR A 144 -8.41 -3.14 -0.48
N TYR A 145 -7.89 -2.08 -1.12
CA TYR A 145 -7.10 -1.06 -0.43
C TYR A 145 -7.57 0.39 -0.63
N VAL A 146 -8.12 0.71 -1.80
CA VAL A 146 -8.48 2.11 -2.11
C VAL A 146 -9.90 2.43 -1.69
N GLU A 147 -10.84 1.51 -1.97
CA GLU A 147 -12.27 1.65 -1.66
C GLU A 147 -12.65 0.95 -0.36
N ALA A 148 -11.76 0.12 0.19
CA ALA A 148 -12.02 -0.58 1.43
C ALA A 148 -12.10 0.41 2.59
N GLU A 149 -13.24 0.45 3.24
CA GLU A 149 -13.37 1.13 4.52
C GLU A 149 -12.63 0.31 5.58
N VAL A 150 -11.48 0.81 6.04
CA VAL A 150 -10.79 0.23 7.19
C VAL A 150 -11.54 0.64 8.44
N LYS A 151 -12.29 -0.30 9.01
CA LYS A 151 -12.99 -0.10 10.29
C LYS A 151 -12.34 -0.95 11.37
N GLU A 152 -12.26 -0.40 12.56
CA GLU A 152 -11.73 -1.08 13.74
C GLU A 152 -12.85 -1.79 14.50
N PRO A 153 -12.59 -2.99 15.05
CA PRO A 153 -13.56 -3.74 15.82
C PRO A 153 -13.83 -3.07 17.18
N VAL A 154 -15.08 -3.02 17.58
CA VAL A 154 -15.50 -2.61 18.93
C VAL A 154 -16.49 -3.62 19.49
N GLN A 155 -16.45 -3.80 20.81
CA GLN A 155 -17.48 -4.53 21.55
C GLN A 155 -18.56 -3.53 21.98
N GLY A 156 -19.81 -3.88 21.80
CA GLY A 156 -20.96 -3.05 22.15
C GLY A 156 -21.88 -3.72 23.16
N PHE A 157 -22.37 -2.95 24.11
CA PHE A 157 -23.46 -3.35 25.00
C PHE A 157 -24.55 -2.26 24.97
N ALA A 158 -25.77 -2.64 24.64
CA ALA A 158 -26.90 -1.74 24.58
C ALA A 158 -28.02 -2.20 25.55
N ARG A 159 -28.54 -1.28 26.33
CA ARG A 159 -29.70 -1.49 27.19
C ARG A 159 -30.88 -0.71 26.64
N VAL A 160 -31.95 -1.46 26.31
CA VAL A 160 -33.17 -0.94 25.66
C VAL A 160 -34.35 -1.40 26.47
N CYS A 161 -34.66 -0.64 27.54
CA CYS A 161 -35.76 -0.94 28.46
C CYS A 161 -36.86 0.12 28.32
N GLU A 162 -38.13 -0.31 28.28
CA GLU A 162 -39.26 0.59 28.22
C GLU A 162 -39.28 1.58 29.39
N GLY A 163 -39.52 2.86 29.12
CA GLY A 163 -39.53 3.93 30.11
C GLY A 163 -38.18 4.40 30.57
N GLU A 164 -37.08 3.74 30.15
CA GLU A 164 -35.70 4.15 30.46
C GLU A 164 -35.02 4.77 29.23
N PRO A 165 -34.03 5.65 29.41
CA PRO A 165 -33.21 6.09 28.29
C PRO A 165 -32.40 4.94 27.71
N LEU A 166 -32.32 4.87 26.35
CA LEU A 166 -31.40 3.98 25.66
C LEU A 166 -29.97 4.23 26.14
N GLN A 167 -29.27 3.19 26.55
CA GLN A 167 -27.85 3.26 26.92
C GLN A 167 -27.04 2.42 25.94
N LEU A 168 -25.92 2.96 25.47
CA LEU A 168 -24.96 2.25 24.63
C LEU A 168 -23.58 2.44 25.23
N THR A 169 -22.91 1.34 25.49
CA THR A 169 -21.50 1.32 25.92
C THR A 169 -20.67 0.64 24.84
N LEU A 170 -19.55 1.22 24.50
CA LEU A 170 -18.57 0.71 23.54
C LEU A 170 -17.26 0.43 24.26
N GLN A 171 -16.63 -0.67 23.93
CA GLN A 171 -15.28 -0.99 24.37
C GLN A 171 -14.41 -1.20 23.13
N TYR A 172 -13.30 -0.50 23.07
CA TYR A 172 -12.26 -0.63 22.06
C TYR A 172 -10.96 -1.10 22.73
N GLU A 173 -10.31 -2.07 22.15
CA GLU A 173 -8.98 -2.53 22.54
C GLU A 173 -8.00 -2.23 21.42
N ASP A 174 -6.96 -1.45 21.72
CA ASP A 174 -5.92 -1.09 20.76
C ASP A 174 -5.08 -2.36 20.44
N PRO A 175 -5.08 -2.83 19.18
CA PRO A 175 -4.40 -4.08 18.81
C PRO A 175 -2.88 -4.00 18.92
N LEU A 176 -2.29 -2.82 19.02
CA LEU A 176 -0.85 -2.62 19.12
C LEU A 176 -0.38 -2.50 20.56
N THR A 177 -1.15 -1.81 21.40
CA THR A 177 -0.75 -1.53 22.80
C THR A 177 -1.49 -2.40 23.81
N GLY A 178 -2.62 -3.02 23.43
CA GLY A 178 -3.52 -3.73 24.34
C GLY A 178 -4.29 -2.79 25.30
N GLU A 179 -4.22 -1.47 25.10
CA GLU A 179 -4.99 -0.53 25.89
C GLU A 179 -6.48 -0.64 25.61
N SER A 180 -7.28 -0.82 26.65
CA SER A 180 -8.74 -0.81 26.56
C SER A 180 -9.30 0.58 26.87
N ARG A 181 -10.20 1.05 26.01
CA ARG A 181 -10.91 2.32 26.16
C ARG A 181 -12.42 2.07 26.13
N MET A 182 -13.14 2.76 26.99
CA MET A 182 -14.61 2.68 27.06
C MET A 182 -15.21 4.04 26.75
N ALA A 183 -16.31 4.02 25.98
CA ALA A 183 -17.13 5.19 25.73
C ALA A 183 -18.61 4.81 25.90
N GLY A 184 -19.39 5.72 26.43
CA GLY A 184 -20.83 5.48 26.62
C GLY A 184 -21.68 6.65 26.10
N GLY A 185 -22.88 6.34 25.65
CA GLY A 185 -23.87 7.31 25.22
C GLY A 185 -25.25 6.98 25.78
N ILE A 186 -26.01 8.04 26.03
CA ILE A 186 -27.40 7.95 26.48
C ILE A 186 -28.29 8.51 25.37
N GLY A 187 -29.28 7.73 24.94
CA GLY A 187 -30.24 8.10 23.90
C GLY A 187 -31.58 8.57 24.48
N ALA A 188 -32.57 8.65 23.62
CA ALA A 188 -33.93 8.98 24.01
C ALA A 188 -34.57 7.90 24.92
N VAL A 189 -35.56 8.29 25.69
CA VAL A 189 -36.38 7.35 26.47
C VAL A 189 -37.11 6.38 25.53
N VAL A 190 -36.99 5.10 25.81
CA VAL A 190 -37.63 4.04 25.03
C VAL A 190 -39.14 4.08 25.30
N GLN A 191 -39.92 4.26 24.26
CA GLN A 191 -41.37 4.36 24.33
C GLN A 191 -42.03 3.00 24.17
N THR A 192 -43.17 2.83 24.82
CA THR A 192 -44.05 1.69 24.62
C THR A 192 -44.45 1.54 23.15
N ALA A 193 -44.37 0.31 22.63
CA ALA A 193 -44.73 0.03 21.26
C ALA A 193 -46.26 0.15 21.06
N VAL A 194 -46.69 0.99 20.09
CA VAL A 194 -48.12 1.23 19.81
C VAL A 194 -48.79 0.01 19.14
N LYS A 195 -48.06 -0.75 18.34
CA LYS A 195 -48.61 -1.90 17.61
C LYS A 195 -47.90 -3.21 17.94
N GLN A 196 -46.58 -3.27 17.65
CA GLN A 196 -45.81 -4.46 17.87
C GLN A 196 -44.40 -4.05 18.37
N PRO A 197 -43.90 -4.64 19.47
CA PRO A 197 -42.58 -4.38 19.97
C PRO A 197 -41.51 -4.78 18.93
N MET A 198 -40.42 -4.07 18.92
CA MET A 198 -39.29 -4.39 18.05
C MET A 198 -38.57 -5.61 18.61
N SER A 199 -38.32 -6.61 17.76
CA SER A 199 -37.55 -7.79 18.20
C SER A 199 -36.10 -7.42 18.49
N LYS A 200 -35.45 -8.19 19.35
CA LYS A 200 -34.03 -8.03 19.70
C LYS A 200 -33.13 -7.99 18.47
N GLU A 201 -33.32 -8.90 17.53
CA GLU A 201 -32.54 -8.99 16.28
C GLU A 201 -32.72 -7.73 15.42
N ARG A 202 -33.88 -7.13 15.45
CA ARG A 202 -34.14 -5.89 14.71
C ARG A 202 -33.48 -4.70 15.36
N ILE A 203 -33.40 -4.66 16.69
CA ILE A 203 -32.67 -3.66 17.46
C ILE A 203 -31.18 -3.80 17.19
N GLU A 204 -30.63 -5.00 17.30
CA GLU A 204 -29.22 -5.30 16.99
C GLU A 204 -28.87 -4.85 15.58
N LYS A 205 -29.69 -5.18 14.58
CA LYS A 205 -29.50 -4.76 13.19
C LYS A 205 -29.52 -3.24 13.00
N GLN A 206 -30.30 -2.50 13.78
CA GLN A 206 -30.34 -1.04 13.67
C GLN A 206 -29.15 -0.39 14.37
N LEU A 207 -28.83 -0.83 15.58
CA LEU A 207 -27.67 -0.34 16.36
C LEU A 207 -26.35 -0.71 15.67
N GLY A 208 -26.29 -1.87 15.02
CA GLY A 208 -25.12 -2.33 14.29
C GLY A 208 -24.73 -1.49 13.06
N LYS A 209 -25.58 -0.53 12.66
CA LYS A 209 -25.28 0.38 11.55
C LYS A 209 -24.35 1.51 11.99
N THR A 210 -23.08 1.31 11.85
CA THR A 210 -22.05 2.29 12.26
C THR A 210 -21.85 3.45 11.27
N GLY A 211 -22.48 3.39 10.08
CA GLY A 211 -22.38 4.46 9.08
C GLY A 211 -20.93 4.73 8.66
N ASN A 212 -20.58 6.01 8.51
CA ASN A 212 -19.24 6.47 8.12
C ASN A 212 -18.27 6.57 9.31
N THR A 213 -18.57 5.95 10.45
CA THR A 213 -17.62 5.89 11.57
C THR A 213 -16.49 4.91 11.25
N PRO A 214 -15.29 5.10 11.82
CA PRO A 214 -14.17 4.18 11.62
C PRO A 214 -14.29 2.87 12.41
N TYR A 215 -15.49 2.52 12.88
CA TYR A 215 -15.71 1.36 13.74
C TYR A 215 -16.78 0.42 13.17
N TYR A 216 -16.67 -0.86 13.50
CA TYR A 216 -17.75 -1.84 13.34
C TYR A 216 -17.89 -2.67 14.62
N PHE A 217 -19.10 -3.16 14.89
CA PHE A 217 -19.30 -4.06 16.03
C PHE A 217 -18.83 -5.46 15.66
N GLU A 218 -17.78 -5.92 16.33
CA GLU A 218 -17.40 -7.33 16.30
C GLU A 218 -18.40 -8.17 17.09
N ASN A 219 -18.86 -7.63 18.23
CA ASN A 219 -19.97 -8.17 19.01
C ASN A 219 -20.84 -7.01 19.53
N LEU A 220 -22.14 -7.20 19.49
CA LEU A 220 -23.14 -6.26 20.05
C LEU A 220 -24.16 -7.03 20.85
N GLU A 221 -24.09 -6.89 22.17
CA GLU A 221 -25.07 -7.46 23.08
C GLU A 221 -26.18 -6.46 23.33
N VAL A 222 -27.43 -6.90 23.21
CA VAL A 222 -28.60 -6.07 23.49
C VAL A 222 -29.41 -6.70 24.60
N GLU A 223 -29.54 -5.97 25.70
CA GLU A 223 -30.47 -6.26 26.79
C GLU A 223 -31.81 -5.53 26.51
N THR A 224 -32.89 -6.27 26.46
CA THR A 224 -34.24 -5.73 26.34
C THR A 224 -35.00 -6.05 27.62
N GLY A 225 -35.52 -5.01 28.32
CA GLY A 225 -36.41 -5.15 29.48
C GLY A 225 -37.82 -4.70 29.11
N GLY A 226 -38.79 -5.52 29.39
CA GLY A 226 -40.17 -5.20 29.27
C GLY A 226 -41.02 -6.21 30.04
#